data_7d7be2a519ce2e5c39d8d804f783fb85
#
_entry.id   7d7be2a519ce2e5c39d8d804f783fb85
#
_cell.length_a   1.000
_cell.length_b   1.000
_cell.length_c   1.000
_cell.angle_alpha   90.00
_cell.angle_beta   90.00
_cell.angle_gamma   90.00
#
_symmetry.space_group_name_H-M   'P 1'
#
loop_
_entity.id
_entity.type
_entity.pdbx_description
1 polymer ?
#
loop_
_entity_poly.entity_id
_entity_poly.type
_entity_poly.pdbx_seq_one_letter_code
_entity_poly.pdbx_strand_id
1 'polypeptide(L)'
;MKMFKFALMCALSMAFVACTCPECGKKPCVCGQEEVCPDCGENPCVCSEEYVNPISVTDGSAADWDALPAAFVATTTHAEGASMDGLKSVKVYADQMYINLLVEVNDEVVTDRAWTPFHVYLNADNNTATGGFGDQWTTADVDVMLETAIFADGAVNAYNPAVFKWWGADGENGWLWDDPENPGNADNGWGAIVPEGTMPIGTAQAVEGGKIEIQLMWELIPANWADKFTVGFDIQQSWTSCGILPNAADAEDGSEVLAEKLEVTFNK
;
A
#
# COMPACT_ATOMS: atom_id res chain seq x y z
N MET A 1 25.79 -40.25 17.95
CA MET A 1 24.96 -39.45 18.87
C MET A 1 25.48 -38.02 18.87
N LYS A 2 24.95 -37.16 18.05
CA LYS A 2 25.26 -35.71 18.05
C LYS A 2 23.94 -34.98 18.22
N MET A 3 23.77 -34.31 19.35
CA MET A 3 22.60 -33.50 19.70
C MET A 3 22.63 -32.25 18.85
N PHE A 4 21.60 -32.07 18.01
CA PHE A 4 21.29 -30.80 17.37
C PHE A 4 20.57 -29.92 18.38
N LYS A 5 21.21 -28.82 18.76
CA LYS A 5 20.58 -27.75 19.53
C LYS A 5 19.73 -26.94 18.56
N PHE A 6 18.42 -27.02 18.69
CA PHE A 6 17.50 -26.07 18.11
C PHE A 6 17.71 -24.70 18.78
N ALA A 7 18.28 -23.76 18.05
CA ALA A 7 18.25 -22.37 18.42
C ALA A 7 16.85 -21.84 18.15
N LEU A 8 16.12 -21.54 19.22
CA LEU A 8 14.86 -20.83 19.22
C LEU A 8 15.12 -19.42 18.69
N MET A 9 14.73 -19.17 17.46
CA MET A 9 14.71 -17.83 16.90
C MET A 9 13.55 -17.08 17.59
N CYS A 10 13.89 -16.28 18.60
CA CYS A 10 12.98 -15.28 19.15
C CYS A 10 12.56 -14.34 18.02
N ALA A 11 11.25 -14.28 17.77
CA ALA A 11 10.63 -13.18 17.08
C ALA A 11 11.06 -11.89 17.79
N LEU A 12 11.86 -11.05 17.12
CA LEU A 12 12.03 -9.67 17.51
C LEU A 12 10.72 -8.95 17.22
N SER A 13 9.80 -9.02 18.17
CA SER A 13 8.86 -7.91 18.34
C SER A 13 9.73 -6.71 18.69
N MET A 14 9.93 -5.79 17.75
CA MET A 14 10.40 -4.46 18.08
C MET A 14 9.31 -3.79 18.93
N ALA A 15 9.31 -4.09 20.21
CA ALA A 15 8.67 -3.22 21.17
C ALA A 15 9.50 -1.93 21.15
N PHE A 16 9.02 -0.91 20.48
CA PHE A 16 9.49 0.44 20.70
C PHE A 16 9.27 0.73 22.19
N VAL A 17 10.35 0.69 22.92
CA VAL A 17 10.31 1.01 24.35
C VAL A 17 10.04 2.50 24.43
N ALA A 18 8.78 2.83 24.64
CA ALA A 18 8.38 4.20 24.92
C ALA A 18 9.17 4.71 26.11
N CYS A 19 10.06 5.69 25.89
CA CYS A 19 10.84 6.32 26.93
C CYS A 19 9.91 6.97 27.96
N THR A 20 9.68 6.28 29.07
CA THR A 20 9.06 6.90 30.24
C THR A 20 10.19 7.43 31.11
N CYS A 21 10.25 8.74 31.32
CA CYS A 21 11.27 9.32 32.19
C CYS A 21 11.22 8.66 33.58
N PRO A 22 12.30 8.05 34.05
CA PRO A 22 12.30 7.35 35.33
C PRO A 22 12.08 8.29 36.51
N GLU A 23 12.34 9.58 36.35
CA GLU A 23 12.19 10.57 37.42
C GLU A 23 10.79 11.21 37.47
N CYS A 24 10.18 11.52 36.35
CA CYS A 24 8.87 12.16 36.34
C CYS A 24 7.71 11.22 35.89
N GLY A 25 7.99 10.05 35.35
CA GLY A 25 6.98 9.07 34.90
C GLY A 25 6.06 9.59 33.81
N LYS A 26 6.40 10.68 33.10
CA LYS A 26 5.56 11.32 32.08
C LYS A 26 6.11 11.11 30.68
N LYS A 27 5.19 11.07 29.72
CA LYS A 27 5.42 11.08 28.29
C LYS A 27 4.66 12.27 27.69
N PRO A 28 5.30 13.21 26.95
CA PRO A 28 6.75 13.35 26.80
C PRO A 28 7.45 13.71 28.13
N CYS A 29 8.76 13.45 28.20
CA CYS A 29 9.56 13.78 29.35
C CYS A 29 9.53 15.31 29.60
N VAL A 30 9.09 15.72 30.78
CA VAL A 30 9.00 17.13 31.20
C VAL A 30 10.08 17.51 32.24
N CYS A 31 11.12 16.71 32.37
CA CYS A 31 12.26 17.03 33.24
C CYS A 31 13.02 18.21 32.63
N GLY A 32 12.52 19.39 32.85
CA GLY A 32 13.17 20.63 32.39
C GLY A 32 14.37 20.96 33.19
N GLN A 33 15.49 20.25 33.01
CA GLN A 33 16.82 20.79 33.41
C GLN A 33 17.94 19.92 32.84
N GLU A 34 18.91 20.53 32.28
CA GLU A 34 20.32 20.25 31.93
C GLU A 34 20.84 18.78 31.94
N GLU A 35 20.05 17.79 32.31
CA GLU A 35 20.45 16.38 32.30
C GLU A 35 20.07 15.72 30.96
N VAL A 36 21.06 15.06 30.40
CA VAL A 36 20.93 14.27 29.16
C VAL A 36 19.93 13.15 29.40
N CYS A 37 18.97 12.94 28.50
CA CYS A 37 18.04 11.83 28.59
C CYS A 37 18.80 10.50 28.64
N PRO A 38 18.61 9.64 29.65
CA PRO A 38 19.35 8.41 29.78
C PRO A 38 19.08 7.41 28.62
N ASP A 39 17.95 7.54 27.94
CA ASP A 39 17.53 6.62 26.89
C ASP A 39 18.00 7.05 25.49
N CYS A 40 17.94 8.35 25.16
CA CYS A 40 18.37 8.85 23.84
C CYS A 40 19.71 9.62 23.87
N GLY A 41 20.20 9.99 25.04
CA GLY A 41 21.46 10.74 25.16
C GLY A 41 21.41 12.20 24.74
N GLU A 42 20.22 12.77 24.48
CA GLU A 42 20.04 14.12 23.98
C GLU A 42 19.43 15.06 25.04
N ASN A 43 19.75 16.37 24.91
CA ASN A 43 19.14 17.45 25.69
C ASN A 43 18.77 18.62 24.76
N PRO A 44 17.49 18.95 24.52
CA PRO A 44 16.31 18.28 25.11
C PRO A 44 16.13 16.84 24.61
N CYS A 45 15.45 16.01 25.41
CA CYS A 45 15.14 14.64 25.07
C CYS A 45 14.35 14.60 23.74
N VAL A 46 14.90 13.92 22.77
CA VAL A 46 14.30 13.69 21.44
C VAL A 46 13.75 12.26 21.31
N CYS A 47 13.42 11.62 22.45
CA CYS A 47 12.71 10.35 22.39
C CYS A 47 11.47 10.55 21.52
N SER A 48 11.40 9.81 20.41
CA SER A 48 10.28 9.88 19.50
C SER A 48 8.97 9.60 20.25
N GLU A 49 7.95 10.36 19.98
CA GLU A 49 6.59 10.00 20.44
C GLU A 49 6.30 8.58 19.97
N GLU A 50 5.70 7.77 20.83
CA GLU A 50 5.27 6.43 20.46
C GLU A 50 4.33 6.55 19.25
N TYR A 51 4.65 5.85 18.17
CA TYR A 51 3.77 5.84 17.01
C TYR A 51 2.39 5.31 17.42
N VAL A 52 1.37 6.10 17.15
CA VAL A 52 -0.02 5.70 17.30
C VAL A 52 -0.61 5.57 15.91
N ASN A 53 -1.02 4.36 15.54
CA ASN A 53 -1.68 4.14 14.27
C ASN A 53 -3.00 4.94 14.23
N PRO A 54 -3.14 5.90 13.30
CA PRO A 54 -4.32 6.74 13.25
C PRO A 54 -5.54 6.02 12.64
N ILE A 55 -5.35 4.85 12.01
CA ILE A 55 -6.41 4.07 11.36
C ILE A 55 -6.46 2.67 11.97
N SER A 56 -7.63 2.29 12.47
CA SER A 56 -7.88 0.97 13.04
C SER A 56 -8.64 0.07 12.06
N VAL A 57 -7.93 -0.63 11.19
CA VAL A 57 -8.55 -1.52 10.18
C VAL A 57 -9.45 -2.61 10.77
N THR A 58 -9.39 -2.85 12.09
CA THR A 58 -10.11 -3.97 12.74
C THR A 58 -11.37 -3.56 13.48
N ASP A 59 -11.75 -2.30 13.52
CA ASP A 59 -12.91 -1.82 14.27
C ASP A 59 -14.23 -1.82 13.47
N GLY A 60 -14.15 -2.04 12.15
CA GLY A 60 -15.31 -2.09 11.24
C GLY A 60 -15.88 -0.72 10.88
N SER A 61 -15.15 0.37 11.17
CA SER A 61 -15.58 1.75 10.95
C SER A 61 -14.56 2.50 10.09
N ALA A 62 -15.02 3.36 9.19
CA ALA A 62 -14.17 4.28 8.43
C ALA A 62 -14.12 5.68 9.06
N ALA A 63 -14.58 5.85 10.30
CA ALA A 63 -14.64 7.16 10.95
C ALA A 63 -13.27 7.78 11.23
N ASP A 64 -12.24 6.96 11.37
CA ASP A 64 -10.85 7.41 11.57
C ASP A 64 -10.35 8.31 10.43
N TRP A 65 -10.84 8.08 9.22
CA TRP A 65 -10.49 8.88 8.04
C TRP A 65 -10.90 10.34 8.13
N ASP A 66 -11.95 10.65 8.91
CA ASP A 66 -12.44 12.02 9.09
C ASP A 66 -11.53 12.83 10.04
N ALA A 67 -10.73 12.14 10.87
CA ALA A 67 -9.80 12.76 11.80
C ALA A 67 -8.39 13.00 11.20
N LEU A 68 -8.10 12.43 10.02
CA LEU A 68 -6.79 12.56 9.38
C LEU A 68 -6.54 13.98 8.89
N PRO A 69 -5.27 14.43 8.88
CA PRO A 69 -4.91 15.72 8.30
C PRO A 69 -5.22 15.74 6.80
N ALA A 70 -6.19 16.54 6.38
CA ALA A 70 -6.68 16.57 4.99
C ALA A 70 -5.59 16.83 3.92
N ALA A 71 -4.50 17.49 4.31
CA ALA A 71 -3.36 17.75 3.41
C ALA A 71 -2.59 16.48 3.01
N PHE A 72 -2.77 15.38 3.75
CA PHE A 72 -2.09 14.09 3.51
C PHE A 72 -3.06 12.99 3.05
N VAL A 73 -4.35 13.29 2.92
CA VAL A 73 -5.34 12.35 2.37
C VAL A 73 -5.51 12.63 0.89
N ALA A 74 -4.93 11.80 0.05
CA ALA A 74 -5.16 11.82 -1.38
C ALA A 74 -6.45 11.05 -1.73
N THR A 75 -7.23 11.54 -2.68
CA THR A 75 -8.51 10.91 -3.06
C THR A 75 -8.66 10.90 -4.57
N THR A 76 -9.06 9.76 -5.11
CA THR A 76 -9.52 9.63 -6.49
C THR A 76 -10.93 9.04 -6.50
N THR A 77 -11.75 9.51 -7.42
CA THR A 77 -13.13 9.04 -7.62
C THR A 77 -13.34 8.76 -9.10
N HIS A 78 -14.22 7.81 -9.37
CA HIS A 78 -14.63 7.53 -10.74
C HIS A 78 -15.17 8.81 -11.42
N ALA A 79 -14.62 9.14 -12.59
CA ALA A 79 -15.04 10.32 -13.34
C ALA A 79 -16.37 10.05 -14.05
N GLU A 80 -17.31 10.98 -13.97
CA GLU A 80 -18.56 10.87 -14.71
C GLU A 80 -18.27 10.78 -16.23
N GLY A 81 -18.80 9.74 -16.87
CA GLY A 81 -18.58 9.48 -18.30
C GLY A 81 -17.34 8.67 -18.63
N ALA A 82 -16.57 8.22 -17.63
CA ALA A 82 -15.53 7.22 -17.87
C ALA A 82 -16.13 5.82 -17.98
N SER A 83 -15.50 4.96 -18.78
CA SER A 83 -15.74 3.52 -18.75
C SER A 83 -15.06 2.85 -17.53
N MET A 84 -15.29 1.55 -17.32
CA MET A 84 -14.66 0.74 -16.24
C MET A 84 -14.96 1.28 -14.83
N ASP A 85 -16.23 1.33 -14.46
CA ASP A 85 -16.74 1.91 -13.22
C ASP A 85 -16.79 0.93 -12.02
N GLY A 86 -16.02 -0.16 -12.05
CA GLY A 86 -15.93 -1.15 -10.96
C GLY A 86 -15.39 -0.60 -9.64
N LEU A 87 -14.64 0.50 -9.69
CA LEU A 87 -14.19 1.26 -8.51
C LEU A 87 -14.92 2.61 -8.48
N LYS A 88 -15.57 2.94 -7.35
CA LYS A 88 -16.20 4.25 -7.12
C LYS A 88 -15.22 5.27 -6.60
N SER A 89 -14.41 4.89 -5.63
CA SER A 89 -13.42 5.78 -5.03
C SER A 89 -12.31 5.01 -4.33
N VAL A 90 -11.13 5.63 -4.23
CA VAL A 90 -10.05 5.23 -3.33
C VAL A 90 -9.51 6.46 -2.63
N LYS A 91 -9.44 6.43 -1.30
CA LYS A 91 -8.65 7.36 -0.50
C LYS A 91 -7.34 6.69 -0.10
N VAL A 92 -6.28 7.47 -0.05
CA VAL A 92 -4.95 7.02 0.36
C VAL A 92 -4.42 7.95 1.44
N TYR A 93 -3.93 7.36 2.51
CA TYR A 93 -3.17 8.04 3.55
C TYR A 93 -1.91 7.24 3.84
N ALA A 94 -0.76 7.88 3.72
CA ALA A 94 0.53 7.24 3.99
C ALA A 94 1.25 7.97 5.12
N ASP A 95 1.75 7.21 6.09
CA ASP A 95 2.49 7.72 7.23
C ASP A 95 3.84 7.01 7.40
N GLN A 96 4.48 7.17 8.54
CA GLN A 96 5.78 6.58 8.82
C GLN A 96 5.80 5.05 8.86
N MET A 97 4.65 4.35 8.91
CA MET A 97 4.59 2.88 8.96
C MET A 97 3.73 2.27 7.87
N TYR A 98 2.64 2.93 7.49
CA TYR A 98 1.61 2.33 6.66
C TYR A 98 1.25 3.18 5.44
N ILE A 99 0.89 2.50 4.36
CA ILE A 99 0.02 3.03 3.31
C ILE A 99 -1.36 2.45 3.59
N ASN A 100 -2.31 3.32 3.88
CA ASN A 100 -3.69 2.98 4.15
C ASN A 100 -4.57 3.33 2.95
N LEU A 101 -5.47 2.45 2.59
CA LEU A 101 -6.43 2.64 1.52
C LEU A 101 -7.86 2.48 2.07
N LEU A 102 -8.76 3.37 1.66
CA LEU A 102 -10.20 3.20 1.83
C LEU A 102 -10.81 3.05 0.44
N VAL A 103 -11.19 1.83 0.09
CA VAL A 103 -11.68 1.46 -1.23
C VAL A 103 -13.20 1.34 -1.23
N GLU A 104 -13.86 1.97 -2.20
CA GLU A 104 -15.29 1.80 -2.46
C GLU A 104 -15.49 1.16 -3.83
N VAL A 105 -16.07 -0.04 -3.82
CA VAL A 105 -16.31 -0.87 -5.01
C VAL A 105 -17.72 -0.62 -5.53
N ASN A 106 -17.91 -0.66 -6.82
CA ASN A 106 -19.22 -0.65 -7.46
C ASN A 106 -19.82 -2.06 -7.50
N ASP A 107 -20.76 -2.35 -6.58
CA ASP A 107 -21.39 -3.65 -6.42
C ASP A 107 -22.28 -4.05 -7.61
N GLU A 108 -22.67 -3.09 -8.47
CA GLU A 108 -23.43 -3.37 -9.68
C GLU A 108 -22.54 -3.93 -10.81
N VAL A 109 -21.25 -3.61 -10.76
CA VAL A 109 -20.25 -4.03 -11.74
C VAL A 109 -19.46 -5.24 -11.23
N VAL A 110 -18.96 -5.17 -9.99
CA VAL A 110 -18.17 -6.24 -9.37
C VAL A 110 -19.12 -7.24 -8.70
N THR A 111 -19.74 -8.07 -9.51
CA THR A 111 -20.77 -9.02 -9.06
C THR A 111 -20.21 -10.40 -8.73
N ASP A 112 -19.16 -10.85 -9.41
CA ASP A 112 -18.45 -12.10 -9.10
C ASP A 112 -17.37 -11.83 -8.05
N ARG A 113 -17.57 -12.36 -6.84
CA ARG A 113 -16.67 -12.21 -5.71
C ARG A 113 -16.03 -13.53 -5.27
N ALA A 114 -16.02 -14.52 -6.13
CA ALA A 114 -15.33 -15.80 -5.85
C ALA A 114 -13.81 -15.56 -5.75
N TRP A 115 -13.27 -14.77 -6.69
CA TRP A 115 -11.89 -14.31 -6.70
C TRP A 115 -11.81 -13.03 -7.53
N THR A 116 -11.62 -11.90 -6.84
CA THR A 116 -11.61 -10.57 -7.46
C THR A 116 -10.23 -9.94 -7.27
N PRO A 117 -9.32 -10.05 -8.27
CA PRO A 117 -8.02 -9.40 -8.22
C PRO A 117 -8.15 -7.89 -8.03
N PHE A 118 -7.30 -7.35 -7.16
CA PHE A 118 -7.13 -5.92 -6.97
C PHE A 118 -5.65 -5.60 -7.03
N HIS A 119 -5.29 -4.70 -7.92
CA HIS A 119 -3.92 -4.29 -8.12
C HIS A 119 -3.68 -2.89 -7.60
N VAL A 120 -2.52 -2.69 -7.01
CA VAL A 120 -2.00 -1.39 -6.62
C VAL A 120 -0.68 -1.18 -7.35
N TYR A 121 -0.63 -0.20 -8.24
CA TYR A 121 0.53 0.12 -9.07
C TYR A 121 1.23 1.35 -8.49
N LEU A 122 2.49 1.21 -8.14
CA LEU A 122 3.25 2.21 -7.40
C LEU A 122 4.46 2.69 -8.22
N ASN A 123 4.56 4.01 -8.41
CA ASN A 123 5.82 4.67 -8.70
C ASN A 123 6.35 5.20 -7.37
N ALA A 124 7.16 4.38 -6.70
CA ALA A 124 7.58 4.59 -5.32
C ALA A 124 8.64 5.69 -5.18
N ASP A 125 9.53 5.83 -6.16
CA ASP A 125 10.59 6.84 -6.17
C ASP A 125 10.15 8.19 -6.74
N ASN A 126 8.89 8.28 -7.19
CA ASN A 126 8.30 9.47 -7.81
C ASN A 126 9.10 10.01 -9.00
N ASN A 127 9.71 9.13 -9.77
CA ASN A 127 10.53 9.47 -10.91
C ASN A 127 9.93 8.90 -12.20
N THR A 128 9.41 9.76 -13.06
CA THR A 128 8.77 9.34 -14.32
C THR A 128 9.75 8.83 -15.38
N ALA A 129 11.06 8.88 -15.10
CA ALA A 129 12.09 8.34 -15.98
C ALA A 129 12.56 6.94 -15.59
N THR A 130 12.05 6.38 -14.49
CA THR A 130 12.29 5.02 -14.00
C THR A 130 11.01 4.20 -14.06
N GLY A 131 11.13 2.90 -13.84
CA GLY A 131 9.99 2.00 -13.93
C GLY A 131 9.52 1.76 -15.37
N GLY A 132 8.39 1.13 -15.48
CA GLY A 132 7.70 0.85 -16.74
C GLY A 132 6.29 0.36 -16.44
N PHE A 133 5.51 -0.01 -17.43
CA PHE A 133 4.12 -0.43 -17.24
C PHE A 133 3.21 0.71 -16.68
N GLY A 134 1.91 0.49 -16.74
CA GLY A 134 0.92 1.48 -16.31
C GLY A 134 0.44 2.33 -17.47
N ASP A 135 0.36 1.74 -18.66
CA ASP A 135 -0.18 2.34 -19.88
C ASP A 135 -1.68 2.70 -19.78
N GLN A 136 -2.33 2.28 -18.69
CA GLN A 136 -3.66 2.76 -18.30
C GLN A 136 -3.65 4.22 -17.81
N TRP A 137 -2.48 4.81 -17.58
CA TRP A 137 -2.28 6.20 -17.15
C TRP A 137 -1.36 6.94 -18.12
N THR A 138 -1.27 8.24 -17.95
CA THR A 138 -0.48 9.11 -18.84
C THR A 138 1.03 8.81 -18.83
N THR A 139 1.53 8.14 -17.80
CA THR A 139 2.93 7.75 -17.67
C THR A 139 3.08 6.27 -17.30
N ALA A 140 3.91 5.55 -18.04
CA ALA A 140 4.29 4.17 -17.76
C ALA A 140 5.57 4.15 -16.91
N ASP A 141 5.45 4.42 -15.61
CA ASP A 141 6.55 4.63 -14.66
C ASP A 141 6.36 3.83 -13.36
N VAL A 142 5.71 2.68 -13.42
CA VAL A 142 5.45 1.83 -12.27
C VAL A 142 6.69 1.02 -11.89
N ASP A 143 7.12 1.11 -10.63
CA ASP A 143 8.24 0.36 -10.06
C ASP A 143 7.79 -0.98 -9.47
N VAL A 144 6.62 -0.98 -8.85
CA VAL A 144 6.08 -2.11 -8.08
C VAL A 144 4.59 -2.26 -8.32
N MET A 145 4.16 -3.49 -8.50
CA MET A 145 2.74 -3.88 -8.51
C MET A 145 2.47 -4.81 -7.32
N LEU A 146 1.38 -4.54 -6.61
CA LEU A 146 0.82 -5.42 -5.60
C LEU A 146 -0.40 -6.13 -6.18
N GLU A 147 -0.46 -7.45 -6.03
CA GLU A 147 -1.54 -8.27 -6.57
C GLU A 147 -2.04 -9.29 -5.55
N THR A 148 -3.31 -9.24 -5.23
CA THR A 148 -4.08 -10.31 -4.61
C THR A 148 -5.58 -10.05 -4.78
N ALA A 149 -6.41 -11.01 -4.40
CA ALA A 149 -7.84 -10.80 -4.38
C ALA A 149 -8.26 -9.87 -3.24
N ILE A 150 -9.10 -8.87 -3.53
CA ILE A 150 -9.78 -8.07 -2.52
C ILE A 150 -11.06 -8.78 -2.01
N PHE A 151 -11.66 -9.61 -2.86
CA PHE A 151 -12.73 -10.53 -2.48
C PHE A 151 -12.32 -11.96 -2.80
N ALA A 152 -12.62 -12.88 -1.87
CA ALA A 152 -12.49 -14.31 -2.05
C ALA A 152 -13.69 -15.00 -1.39
N ASP A 153 -14.27 -16.01 -2.06
CA ASP A 153 -15.45 -16.76 -1.59
C ASP A 153 -16.61 -15.86 -1.14
N GLY A 154 -16.81 -14.73 -1.80
CA GLY A 154 -17.89 -13.77 -1.55
C GLY A 154 -17.64 -12.77 -0.42
N ALA A 155 -16.53 -12.89 0.32
CA ALA A 155 -16.17 -12.02 1.42
C ALA A 155 -14.93 -11.15 1.11
N VAL A 156 -14.74 -10.08 1.88
CA VAL A 156 -13.48 -9.32 1.86
C VAL A 156 -12.33 -10.23 2.29
N ASN A 157 -11.30 -10.31 1.46
CA ASN A 157 -10.11 -11.09 1.74
C ASN A 157 -9.10 -10.27 2.56
N ALA A 158 -8.16 -10.94 3.21
CA ALA A 158 -7.17 -10.32 4.09
C ALA A 158 -6.17 -9.38 3.38
N TYR A 159 -6.19 -9.31 2.06
CA TYR A 159 -5.31 -8.51 1.20
C TYR A 159 -3.83 -8.54 1.62
N ASN A 160 -3.23 -9.72 1.55
CA ASN A 160 -1.79 -9.88 1.72
C ASN A 160 -1.14 -10.17 0.35
N PRO A 161 -0.77 -9.12 -0.42
CA PRO A 161 -0.46 -9.24 -1.83
C PRO A 161 0.87 -9.92 -2.11
N ALA A 162 0.97 -10.55 -3.28
CA ALA A 162 2.24 -10.74 -3.94
C ALA A 162 2.79 -9.38 -4.41
N VAL A 163 4.12 -9.24 -4.36
CA VAL A 163 4.82 -8.03 -4.80
C VAL A 163 5.61 -8.35 -6.05
N PHE A 164 5.29 -7.66 -7.13
CA PHE A 164 6.00 -7.75 -8.41
C PHE A 164 6.83 -6.48 -8.61
N LYS A 165 8.09 -6.64 -8.97
CA LYS A 165 8.98 -5.53 -9.27
C LYS A 165 9.17 -5.41 -10.77
N TRP A 166 9.28 -4.17 -11.25
CA TRP A 166 9.72 -3.88 -12.61
C TRP A 166 11.23 -4.19 -12.77
N TRP A 167 11.57 -4.99 -13.78
CA TRP A 167 12.94 -5.40 -14.11
C TRP A 167 13.39 -5.01 -15.51
N GLY A 168 12.48 -4.49 -16.33
CA GLY A 168 12.80 -4.04 -17.68
C GLY A 168 13.61 -2.76 -17.71
N ALA A 169 14.03 -2.39 -18.89
CA ALA A 169 14.52 -1.03 -19.14
C ALA A 169 13.37 -0.04 -18.89
N ASP A 170 13.72 1.16 -18.44
CA ASP A 170 12.74 2.21 -18.18
C ASP A 170 11.92 2.49 -19.44
N GLY A 171 10.59 2.47 -19.28
CA GLY A 171 9.65 2.63 -20.38
C GLY A 171 9.45 1.38 -21.27
N GLU A 172 10.04 0.24 -20.91
CA GLU A 172 9.88 -1.04 -21.62
C GLU A 172 9.19 -2.08 -20.73
N ASN A 173 8.59 -3.12 -21.35
CA ASN A 173 7.96 -4.21 -20.63
C ASN A 173 9.02 -5.13 -19.99
N GLY A 174 8.99 -5.27 -18.67
CA GLY A 174 10.04 -5.99 -17.93
C GLY A 174 9.66 -6.36 -16.50
N TRP A 175 8.47 -6.93 -16.30
CA TRP A 175 8.14 -7.51 -15.02
C TRP A 175 9.07 -8.68 -14.65
N LEU A 176 9.01 -9.16 -13.42
CA LEU A 176 9.90 -10.19 -12.89
C LEU A 176 9.99 -11.46 -13.75
N TRP A 177 8.96 -11.81 -14.50
CA TRP A 177 9.01 -12.95 -15.42
C TRP A 177 10.01 -12.78 -16.57
N ASP A 178 10.43 -11.54 -16.86
CA ASP A 178 11.50 -11.23 -17.83
C ASP A 178 12.86 -11.05 -17.17
N ASP A 179 12.95 -11.22 -15.83
CA ASP A 179 14.19 -11.06 -15.09
C ASP A 179 15.21 -12.14 -15.47
N PRO A 180 16.38 -11.78 -16.02
CA PRO A 180 17.41 -12.73 -16.41
C PRO A 180 18.05 -13.45 -15.20
N GLU A 181 17.92 -12.91 -13.97
CA GLU A 181 18.42 -13.53 -12.75
C GLU A 181 17.45 -14.59 -12.21
N ASN A 182 16.19 -14.59 -12.68
CA ASN A 182 15.15 -15.55 -12.33
C ASN A 182 14.49 -16.21 -13.55
N PRO A 183 15.27 -16.86 -14.42
CA PRO A 183 14.74 -17.42 -15.69
C PRO A 183 13.70 -18.52 -15.49
N GLY A 184 13.60 -19.12 -14.29
CA GLY A 184 12.59 -20.14 -13.99
C GLY A 184 11.16 -19.61 -13.92
N ASN A 185 10.98 -18.29 -13.84
CA ASN A 185 9.66 -17.66 -13.82
C ASN A 185 9.15 -17.33 -15.23
N ALA A 186 10.02 -17.37 -16.25
CA ALA A 186 9.67 -17.08 -17.62
C ALA A 186 8.61 -18.04 -18.19
N ASP A 187 8.58 -19.28 -17.73
CA ASP A 187 7.68 -20.31 -18.24
C ASP A 187 6.21 -20.10 -17.85
N ASN A 188 5.93 -19.42 -16.74
CA ASN A 188 4.56 -19.14 -16.27
C ASN A 188 4.18 -17.66 -16.37
N GLY A 189 5.10 -16.80 -16.74
CA GLY A 189 4.88 -15.37 -16.91
C GLY A 189 4.64 -14.57 -15.62
N TRP A 190 4.69 -15.22 -14.44
CA TRP A 190 4.34 -14.58 -13.16
C TRP A 190 5.32 -14.98 -12.08
N GLY A 191 6.26 -14.12 -11.77
CA GLY A 191 7.19 -14.29 -10.65
C GLY A 191 7.11 -13.12 -9.69
N ALA A 192 6.78 -13.37 -8.44
CA ALA A 192 6.77 -12.36 -7.40
C ALA A 192 8.08 -12.35 -6.63
N ILE A 193 8.66 -11.18 -6.35
CA ILE A 193 9.80 -11.02 -5.45
C ILE A 193 9.41 -11.32 -3.99
N VAL A 194 8.13 -11.05 -3.65
CA VAL A 194 7.49 -11.50 -2.42
C VAL A 194 6.22 -12.21 -2.81
N PRO A 195 6.20 -13.55 -2.87
CA PRO A 195 4.99 -14.30 -3.19
C PRO A 195 3.88 -14.06 -2.17
N GLU A 196 2.63 -14.14 -2.63
CA GLU A 196 1.44 -13.99 -1.80
C GLU A 196 1.51 -14.88 -0.55
N GLY A 197 1.17 -14.32 0.61
CA GLY A 197 1.10 -15.03 1.89
C GLY A 197 2.44 -15.39 2.52
N THR A 198 3.59 -15.05 1.92
CA THR A 198 4.92 -15.32 2.51
C THR A 198 5.30 -14.33 3.61
N MET A 199 4.80 -13.09 3.55
CA MET A 199 4.98 -12.07 4.57
C MET A 199 3.65 -11.33 4.79
N PRO A 200 3.33 -10.92 6.02
CA PRO A 200 2.13 -10.14 6.30
C PRO A 200 2.35 -8.66 5.91
N ILE A 201 2.43 -8.38 4.61
CA ILE A 201 2.61 -7.01 4.08
C ILE A 201 1.37 -6.18 4.34
N GLY A 202 0.19 -6.79 4.21
CA GLY A 202 -1.06 -6.09 4.31
C GLY A 202 -2.13 -6.84 5.09
N THR A 203 -3.17 -6.10 5.41
CA THR A 203 -4.42 -6.61 5.95
C THR A 203 -5.57 -5.79 5.40
N ALA A 204 -6.75 -6.40 5.27
CA ALA A 204 -7.95 -5.72 4.85
C ALA A 204 -9.16 -6.17 5.64
N GLN A 205 -10.13 -5.28 5.78
CA GLN A 205 -11.41 -5.58 6.40
C GLN A 205 -12.54 -4.76 5.77
N ALA A 206 -13.72 -5.38 5.72
CA ALA A 206 -14.94 -4.66 5.38
C ALA A 206 -15.29 -3.68 6.50
N VAL A 207 -15.65 -2.46 6.12
CA VAL A 207 -16.15 -1.45 7.03
C VAL A 207 -17.56 -1.00 6.62
N GLU A 208 -18.18 -0.19 7.43
CA GLU A 208 -19.54 0.29 7.17
C GLU A 208 -19.66 1.00 5.81
N GLY A 209 -20.87 0.96 5.24
CA GLY A 209 -21.15 1.58 3.94
C GLY A 209 -20.62 0.80 2.74
N GLY A 210 -20.23 -0.48 2.91
CA GLY A 210 -19.76 -1.34 1.81
C GLY A 210 -18.34 -1.02 1.35
N LYS A 211 -17.58 -0.29 2.16
CA LYS A 211 -16.17 0.06 1.89
C LYS A 211 -15.23 -0.99 2.45
N ILE A 212 -13.99 -0.92 2.02
CA ILE A 212 -12.91 -1.82 2.45
C ILE A 212 -11.75 -0.96 2.89
N GLU A 213 -11.29 -1.16 4.11
CA GLU A 213 -10.02 -0.63 4.59
C GLU A 213 -8.91 -1.62 4.31
N ILE A 214 -7.79 -1.12 3.78
CA ILE A 214 -6.57 -1.87 3.55
C ILE A 214 -5.43 -1.11 4.21
N GLN A 215 -4.57 -1.83 4.90
CA GLN A 215 -3.36 -1.30 5.51
C GLN A 215 -2.16 -2.11 5.04
N LEU A 216 -1.15 -1.43 4.50
CA LEU A 216 0.07 -2.02 3.94
C LEU A 216 1.29 -1.50 4.70
N MET A 217 2.14 -2.37 5.19
CA MET A 217 3.46 -2.00 5.74
C MET A 217 4.42 -1.70 4.59
N TRP A 218 4.57 -0.43 4.24
CA TRP A 218 5.33 -0.04 3.04
C TRP A 218 6.83 -0.36 3.14
N GLU A 219 7.42 -0.43 4.32
CA GLU A 219 8.82 -0.84 4.51
C GLU A 219 9.07 -2.30 4.11
N LEU A 220 8.03 -3.15 4.08
CA LEU A 220 8.12 -4.53 3.62
C LEU A 220 7.97 -4.66 2.11
N ILE A 221 7.63 -3.58 1.41
CA ILE A 221 7.58 -3.52 -0.05
C ILE A 221 8.96 -3.08 -0.54
N PRO A 222 9.72 -3.94 -1.24
CA PRO A 222 11.10 -3.67 -1.64
C PRO A 222 11.17 -2.67 -2.80
N ALA A 223 11.04 -1.39 -2.47
CA ALA A 223 11.11 -0.26 -3.40
C ALA A 223 12.00 0.87 -2.85
N ASN A 224 12.40 1.77 -3.71
CA ASN A 224 13.07 3.02 -3.33
C ASN A 224 12.00 4.07 -3.09
N TRP A 225 11.68 4.37 -1.84
CA TRP A 225 10.61 5.29 -1.49
C TRP A 225 11.10 6.73 -1.41
N ALA A 226 10.44 7.62 -2.15
CA ALA A 226 10.57 9.07 -1.98
C ALA A 226 9.59 9.59 -0.90
N ASP A 227 9.65 10.89 -0.59
CA ASP A 227 8.67 11.53 0.33
C ASP A 227 7.26 11.64 -0.27
N LYS A 228 7.17 11.47 -1.58
CA LYS A 228 5.96 11.37 -2.37
C LYS A 228 6.07 10.19 -3.32
N PHE A 229 4.95 9.58 -3.65
CA PHE A 229 4.84 8.55 -4.67
C PHE A 229 3.57 8.75 -5.48
N THR A 230 3.45 8.08 -6.63
CA THR A 230 2.18 8.03 -7.35
C THR A 230 1.63 6.62 -7.37
N VAL A 231 0.29 6.52 -7.40
CA VAL A 231 -0.40 5.24 -7.32
C VAL A 231 -1.60 5.19 -8.28
N GLY A 232 -1.76 4.03 -8.89
CA GLY A 232 -2.94 3.66 -9.66
C GLY A 232 -3.56 2.36 -9.13
N PHE A 233 -4.84 2.16 -9.44
CA PHE A 233 -5.63 1.02 -8.96
C PHE A 233 -6.37 0.36 -10.11
N ASP A 234 -6.41 -0.97 -10.09
CA ASP A 234 -7.19 -1.78 -11.03
C ASP A 234 -7.91 -2.89 -10.27
N ILE A 235 -9.21 -3.01 -10.47
CA ILE A 235 -10.00 -4.15 -10.01
C ILE A 235 -10.47 -4.97 -11.19
N GLN A 236 -10.40 -6.30 -11.06
CA GLN A 236 -10.67 -7.23 -12.17
C GLN A 236 -11.77 -8.21 -11.82
N GLN A 237 -12.50 -8.64 -12.84
CA GLN A 237 -13.34 -9.82 -12.81
C GLN A 237 -12.86 -10.80 -13.88
N SER A 238 -12.66 -12.06 -13.50
CA SER A 238 -12.14 -13.10 -14.42
C SER A 238 -10.86 -12.64 -15.15
N TRP A 239 -9.95 -11.95 -14.43
CA TRP A 239 -8.69 -11.40 -14.94
C TRP A 239 -8.87 -10.33 -16.03
N THR A 240 -10.01 -9.69 -16.08
CA THR A 240 -10.29 -8.57 -16.99
C THR A 240 -10.60 -7.33 -16.14
N SER A 241 -9.89 -6.23 -16.40
CA SER A 241 -10.13 -4.96 -15.73
C SER A 241 -11.57 -4.53 -15.90
N CYS A 242 -12.22 -4.18 -14.80
CA CYS A 242 -13.57 -3.65 -14.77
C CYS A 242 -13.66 -2.33 -14.00
N GLY A 243 -12.58 -1.90 -13.35
CA GLY A 243 -12.52 -0.60 -12.67
C GLY A 243 -11.08 -0.13 -12.53
N ILE A 244 -10.77 1.05 -13.10
CA ILE A 244 -9.45 1.70 -13.04
C ILE A 244 -9.59 3.06 -12.38
N LEU A 245 -8.70 3.39 -11.45
CA LEU A 245 -8.58 4.72 -10.84
C LEU A 245 -7.10 5.13 -10.69
N PRO A 246 -6.76 6.42 -10.85
CA PRO A 246 -7.59 7.49 -11.41
C PRO A 246 -8.00 7.22 -12.86
N ASN A 247 -9.14 7.76 -13.25
CA ASN A 247 -9.61 7.75 -14.64
C ASN A 247 -10.14 9.13 -15.04
N ALA A 248 -10.41 9.33 -16.32
CA ALA A 248 -11.02 10.54 -16.87
C ALA A 248 -12.25 10.15 -17.71
N ALA A 249 -13.14 11.11 -17.96
CA ALA A 249 -14.26 10.92 -18.87
C ALA A 249 -13.76 10.53 -20.27
N ASP A 250 -14.40 9.55 -20.88
CA ASP A 250 -14.09 9.14 -22.26
C ASP A 250 -14.33 10.31 -23.23
N ALA A 251 -13.62 10.32 -24.33
CA ALA A 251 -13.81 11.31 -25.38
C ALA A 251 -15.18 11.15 -26.06
N GLU A 252 -15.65 12.18 -26.76
CA GLU A 252 -16.95 12.17 -27.45
C GLU A 252 -17.09 11.02 -28.49
N ASP A 253 -15.96 10.52 -29.01
CA ASP A 253 -15.94 9.37 -29.93
C ASP A 253 -15.91 8.02 -29.21
N GLY A 254 -15.94 8.01 -27.87
CA GLY A 254 -15.91 6.84 -27.01
C GLY A 254 -14.50 6.26 -26.80
N SER A 255 -13.45 6.97 -27.22
CA SER A 255 -12.09 6.57 -26.89
C SER A 255 -11.74 6.90 -25.43
N GLU A 256 -11.00 6.01 -24.80
CA GLU A 256 -10.50 6.21 -23.44
C GLU A 256 -9.56 7.41 -23.36
N VAL A 257 -9.71 8.22 -22.33
CA VAL A 257 -8.81 9.34 -22.00
C VAL A 257 -8.01 8.95 -20.76
N LEU A 258 -6.69 8.92 -20.89
CA LEU A 258 -5.79 8.56 -19.80
C LEU A 258 -5.74 9.68 -18.76
N ALA A 259 -5.82 9.31 -17.49
CA ALA A 259 -5.60 10.20 -16.34
C ALA A 259 -4.17 10.10 -15.81
N GLU A 260 -3.72 11.06 -15.02
CA GLU A 260 -2.51 10.93 -14.23
C GLU A 260 -2.76 10.03 -13.01
N LYS A 261 -1.73 9.28 -12.56
CA LYS A 261 -1.78 8.55 -11.30
C LYS A 261 -1.96 9.51 -10.12
N LEU A 262 -2.54 9.03 -9.03
CA LEU A 262 -2.78 9.79 -7.81
C LEU A 262 -1.45 10.07 -7.09
N GLU A 263 -1.10 11.34 -6.89
CA GLU A 263 0.05 11.71 -6.04
C GLU A 263 -0.32 11.59 -4.56
N VAL A 264 0.56 10.95 -3.79
CA VAL A 264 0.44 10.76 -2.34
C VAL A 264 1.69 11.29 -1.66
N THR A 265 1.52 12.09 -0.60
CA THR A 265 2.61 12.59 0.24
C THR A 265 2.59 11.87 1.58
N PHE A 266 3.74 11.36 2.02
CA PHE A 266 3.86 10.75 3.34
C PHE A 266 3.71 11.79 4.45
N ASN A 267 2.93 11.46 5.48
CA ASN A 267 2.85 12.18 6.75
C ASN A 267 3.84 11.54 7.74
N LYS A 268 5.12 11.93 7.63
CA LYS A 268 6.23 11.39 8.43
C LYS A 268 6.51 12.22 9.67
#